data_2f1f1b0106e193f773c90898de3beb7a
#
_entry.id   2f1f1b0106e193f773c90898de3beb7a
#
_cell.length_a   1.000
_cell.length_b   1.000
_cell.length_c   1.000
_cell.angle_alpha   90.00
_cell.angle_beta   90.00
_cell.angle_gamma   90.00
#
_symmetry.space_group_name_H-M   'P 1'
#
loop_
_entity.id
_entity.type
_entity.pdbx_description
1 polymer ?
#
loop_
_entity_poly.entity_id
_entity_poly.type
_entity_poly.pdbx_seq_one_letter_code
_entity_poly.pdbx_strand_id
1 'polypeptide(L)'
;MATEILVNDGGAPARILPFKAGSTVTAGYAVEMGSDGQIDHITSSGSLPLGYAFTAATSGNVANVITGHGVMLNVFCSGANITVDGSAGTNSLGTSTQDGALTLTPDTADGHANTVALALESGTSAAGLLKVLTR
;
A
#
# COMPACT_ATOMS: atom_id res chain seq x y z
N MET A 1 9.78 3.19 14.52
CA MET A 1 8.70 3.04 13.54
C MET A 1 8.70 4.25 12.63
N ALA A 2 8.62 4.04 11.33
CA ALA A 2 8.52 5.15 10.38
C ALA A 2 7.17 5.87 10.57
N THR A 3 7.22 7.19 10.61
CA THR A 3 6.02 8.05 10.73
C THR A 3 5.75 8.81 9.44
N GLU A 4 6.74 8.90 8.57
CA GLU A 4 6.65 9.55 7.28
C GLU A 4 6.12 8.56 6.25
N ILE A 5 5.07 8.93 5.52
CA ILE A 5 4.45 8.07 4.51
C ILE A 5 5.19 8.21 3.17
N LEU A 6 5.35 9.41 2.67
CA LEU A 6 6.09 9.67 1.43
C LEU A 6 7.58 9.83 1.75
N VAL A 7 8.39 8.87 1.32
CA VAL A 7 9.84 8.89 1.55
C VAL A 7 10.56 9.59 0.40
N ASN A 8 10.22 9.21 -0.83
CA ASN A 8 10.82 9.80 -2.03
C ASN A 8 9.92 9.51 -3.24
N ASP A 9 9.73 10.48 -4.08
CA ASP A 9 8.96 10.34 -5.31
C ASP A 9 9.76 9.75 -6.49
N GLY A 10 11.01 9.33 -6.25
CA GLY A 10 11.83 8.67 -7.27
C GLY A 10 12.24 9.55 -8.46
N GLY A 11 12.08 10.86 -8.34
CA GLY A 11 12.37 11.81 -9.42
C GLY A 11 11.21 12.04 -10.40
N ALA A 12 10.12 11.27 -10.28
CA ALA A 12 8.85 11.56 -10.92
C ALA A 12 7.87 12.03 -9.84
N PRO A 13 7.19 13.18 -9.97
CA PRO A 13 6.38 13.72 -8.91
C PRO A 13 5.26 12.73 -8.54
N ALA A 14 5.18 12.36 -7.27
CA ALA A 14 4.02 11.69 -6.71
C ALA A 14 2.82 12.62 -6.83
N ARG A 15 1.69 12.07 -7.23
CA ARG A 15 0.44 12.81 -7.25
C ARG A 15 -0.28 12.58 -5.94
N ILE A 16 -0.59 13.67 -5.26
CA ILE A 16 -1.40 13.66 -4.04
C ILE A 16 -2.76 14.23 -4.39
N LEU A 17 -3.78 13.38 -4.34
CA LEU A 17 -5.13 13.72 -4.77
C LEU A 17 -6.10 13.62 -3.60
N PRO A 18 -7.04 14.58 -3.44
CA PRO A 18 -8.04 14.54 -2.39
C PRO A 18 -9.22 13.64 -2.79
N PHE A 19 -9.62 12.77 -1.87
CA PHE A 19 -10.81 11.92 -2.02
C PHE A 19 -11.64 11.95 -0.74
N LYS A 20 -12.95 11.86 -0.89
CA LYS A 20 -13.84 11.68 0.25
C LYS A 20 -13.74 10.25 0.78
N ALA A 21 -13.58 10.08 2.07
CA ALA A 21 -13.54 8.77 2.71
C ALA A 21 -14.96 8.22 2.89
N GLY A 22 -15.20 6.99 2.45
CA GLY A 22 -16.45 6.26 2.67
C GLY A 22 -16.53 5.67 4.08
N SER A 23 -15.38 5.23 4.58
CA SER A 23 -15.19 4.74 5.95
C SER A 23 -13.99 5.44 6.59
N THR A 24 -13.56 4.99 7.75
CA THR A 24 -12.31 5.50 8.36
C THR A 24 -11.12 5.05 7.53
N VAL A 25 -10.30 6.01 7.10
CA VAL A 25 -9.06 5.80 6.35
C VAL A 25 -7.87 6.12 7.24
N THR A 26 -6.91 5.23 7.27
CA THR A 26 -5.68 5.35 8.07
C THR A 26 -4.50 5.66 7.14
N ALA A 27 -3.64 6.59 7.54
CA ALA A 27 -2.44 6.94 6.78
C ALA A 27 -1.51 5.73 6.62
N GLY A 28 -0.95 5.57 5.42
CA GLY A 28 -0.10 4.43 5.06
C GLY A 28 -0.85 3.18 4.58
N TYR A 29 -2.17 3.18 4.63
CA TYR A 29 -2.98 2.05 4.19
C TYR A 29 -3.30 2.14 2.69
N ALA A 30 -3.34 0.97 2.02
CA ALA A 30 -3.78 0.87 0.64
C ALA A 30 -5.29 1.13 0.55
N VAL A 31 -5.70 1.94 -0.42
CA VAL A 31 -7.09 2.31 -0.62
C VAL A 31 -7.56 1.98 -2.03
N GLU A 32 -8.85 1.69 -2.15
CA GLU A 32 -9.53 1.44 -3.42
C GLU A 32 -10.72 2.40 -3.59
N MET A 33 -11.23 2.48 -4.80
CA MET A 33 -12.44 3.22 -5.08
C MET A 33 -13.65 2.44 -4.60
N GLY A 34 -14.34 2.98 -3.62
CA GLY A 34 -15.61 2.48 -3.14
C GLY A 34 -16.80 3.05 -3.95
N SER A 35 -17.96 3.08 -3.34
CA SER A 35 -19.17 3.63 -3.96
C SER A 35 -19.11 5.15 -4.05
N ASP A 36 -19.77 5.71 -5.09
CA ASP A 36 -19.97 7.16 -5.26
C ASP A 36 -18.69 8.01 -5.28
N GLY A 37 -17.57 7.45 -5.77
CA GLY A 37 -16.31 8.16 -5.84
C GLY A 37 -15.62 8.37 -4.49
N GLN A 38 -16.06 7.67 -3.46
CA GLN A 38 -15.41 7.64 -2.15
C GLN A 38 -14.31 6.58 -2.14
N ILE A 39 -13.41 6.70 -1.20
CA ILE A 39 -12.35 5.72 -1.01
C ILE A 39 -12.56 4.93 0.29
N ASP A 40 -12.18 3.67 0.25
CA ASP A 40 -12.16 2.76 1.39
C ASP A 40 -10.82 2.02 1.45
N HIS A 41 -10.50 1.41 2.57
CA HIS A 41 -9.37 0.48 2.63
C HIS A 41 -9.62 -0.72 1.72
N ILE A 42 -8.57 -1.22 1.05
CA ILE A 42 -8.65 -2.49 0.33
C ILE A 42 -8.89 -3.61 1.32
N THR A 43 -9.86 -4.47 1.02
CA THR A 43 -10.21 -5.63 1.84
C THR A 43 -10.11 -6.96 1.09
N SER A 44 -9.71 -6.93 -0.19
CA SER A 44 -9.63 -8.10 -1.05
C SER A 44 -8.22 -8.33 -1.58
N SER A 45 -7.74 -9.56 -1.47
CA SER A 45 -6.49 -9.96 -2.12
C SER A 45 -6.62 -9.92 -3.64
N GLY A 46 -5.57 -9.50 -4.32
CA GLY A 46 -5.55 -9.39 -5.78
C GLY A 46 -6.21 -8.12 -6.34
N SER A 47 -6.82 -7.28 -5.52
CA SER A 47 -7.31 -5.98 -5.96
C SER A 47 -6.15 -5.03 -6.21
N LEU A 48 -6.31 -4.15 -7.20
CA LEU A 48 -5.32 -3.10 -7.47
C LEU A 48 -5.68 -1.86 -6.65
N PRO A 49 -4.75 -1.31 -5.88
CA PRO A 49 -4.99 -0.09 -5.12
C PRO A 49 -5.13 1.11 -6.06
N LEU A 50 -6.04 2.03 -5.71
CA LEU A 50 -6.03 3.38 -6.28
C LEU A 50 -4.75 4.12 -5.90
N GLY A 51 -4.31 3.91 -4.67
CA GLY A 51 -3.13 4.51 -4.10
C GLY A 51 -3.01 4.18 -2.62
N TYR A 52 -2.27 5.01 -1.92
CA TYR A 52 -1.99 4.84 -0.49
C TYR A 52 -2.35 6.12 0.25
N ALA A 53 -3.05 6.00 1.36
CA ALA A 53 -3.48 7.16 2.13
C ALA A 53 -2.28 7.94 2.68
N PHE A 54 -2.18 9.22 2.33
CA PHE A 54 -1.18 10.13 2.87
C PHE A 54 -1.64 10.73 4.20
N THR A 55 -2.93 11.07 4.28
CA THR A 55 -3.55 11.57 5.51
C THR A 55 -4.70 10.67 5.93
N ALA A 56 -4.90 10.55 7.24
CA ALA A 56 -6.06 9.86 7.79
C ALA A 56 -7.33 10.72 7.66
N ALA A 57 -8.48 10.07 7.56
CA ALA A 57 -9.79 10.72 7.59
C ALA A 57 -10.85 9.79 8.16
N THR A 58 -11.84 10.36 8.85
CA THR A 58 -13.07 9.65 9.20
C THR A 58 -14.05 9.71 8.03
N SER A 59 -15.05 8.82 8.04
CA SER A 59 -16.10 8.78 7.01
C SER A 59 -16.70 10.17 6.73
N GLY A 60 -16.84 10.49 5.47
CA GLY A 60 -17.38 11.77 4.98
C GLY A 60 -16.37 12.90 4.87
N ASN A 61 -15.19 12.77 5.45
CA ASN A 61 -14.12 13.78 5.37
C ASN A 61 -13.14 13.46 4.24
N VAL A 62 -12.27 14.41 3.92
CA VAL A 62 -11.31 14.27 2.83
C VAL A 62 -10.01 13.65 3.35
N ALA A 63 -9.58 12.58 2.70
CA ALA A 63 -8.23 12.02 2.80
C ALA A 63 -7.43 12.36 1.54
N ASN A 64 -6.15 12.65 1.71
CA ASN A 64 -5.24 12.78 0.59
C ASN A 64 -4.61 11.42 0.28
N VAL A 65 -4.57 11.05 -0.99
CA VAL A 65 -4.07 9.76 -1.47
C VAL A 65 -2.87 9.98 -2.38
N ILE A 66 -1.80 9.27 -2.11
CA ILE A 66 -0.61 9.25 -2.98
C ILE A 66 -0.86 8.24 -4.08
N THR A 67 -0.75 8.68 -5.33
CA THR A 67 -0.82 7.84 -6.53
C THR A 67 0.48 7.96 -7.30
N GLY A 68 0.79 6.95 -8.12
CA GLY A 68 1.97 6.94 -8.99
C GLY A 68 2.75 5.63 -8.90
N HIS A 69 3.67 5.46 -9.86
CA HIS A 69 4.57 4.32 -9.94
C HIS A 69 6.00 4.78 -9.63
N GLY A 70 6.79 3.91 -9.03
CA GLY A 70 8.17 4.22 -8.69
C GLY A 70 8.32 5.19 -7.53
N VAL A 71 7.32 5.29 -6.67
CA VAL A 71 7.31 6.16 -5.49
C VAL A 71 7.71 5.35 -4.26
N MET A 72 8.63 5.88 -3.45
CA MET A 72 8.99 5.26 -2.17
C MET A 72 8.06 5.73 -1.07
N LEU A 73 7.36 4.78 -0.46
CA LEU A 73 6.38 5.00 0.60
C LEU A 73 6.65 4.09 1.79
N ASN A 74 6.20 4.51 2.97
CA ASN A 74 6.00 3.63 4.10
C ASN A 74 4.52 3.23 4.13
N VAL A 75 4.24 1.95 3.89
CA VAL A 75 2.88 1.42 3.80
C VAL A 75 2.64 0.30 4.81
N PHE A 76 1.38 0.14 5.19
CA PHE A 76 0.99 -0.89 6.13
C PHE A 76 1.11 -2.27 5.48
N CYS A 77 1.92 -3.12 6.07
CA CYS A 77 2.14 -4.50 5.65
C CYS A 77 1.79 -5.46 6.80
N SER A 78 1.22 -6.60 6.45
CA SER A 78 0.85 -7.61 7.45
C SER A 78 0.97 -9.03 6.86
N GLY A 79 0.86 -10.02 7.71
CA GLY A 79 0.86 -11.43 7.31
C GLY A 79 2.20 -12.10 7.52
N ALA A 80 2.78 -12.67 6.46
CA ALA A 80 4.05 -13.40 6.55
C ALA A 80 5.26 -12.46 6.76
N ASN A 81 6.35 -13.01 7.28
CA ASN A 81 7.61 -12.29 7.32
C ASN A 81 8.03 -11.88 5.91
N ILE A 82 8.32 -10.60 5.76
CA ILE A 82 8.84 -10.03 4.51
C ILE A 82 10.35 -9.98 4.65
N THR A 83 11.05 -10.66 3.76
CA THR A 83 12.51 -10.71 3.79
C THR A 83 13.07 -10.12 2.50
N VAL A 84 13.95 -9.16 2.62
CA VAL A 84 14.68 -8.59 1.49
C VAL A 84 16.12 -9.13 1.53
N ASP A 85 16.33 -10.26 0.86
CA ASP A 85 17.61 -10.98 0.85
C ASP A 85 18.18 -11.22 -0.55
N GLY A 86 17.51 -10.67 -1.57
CA GLY A 86 17.90 -10.85 -2.97
C GLY A 86 17.37 -12.12 -3.64
N SER A 87 16.62 -12.95 -2.91
CA SER A 87 15.95 -14.11 -3.50
C SER A 87 14.71 -13.68 -4.29
N ALA A 88 14.41 -14.39 -5.36
CA ALA A 88 13.26 -14.08 -6.19
C ALA A 88 11.94 -14.22 -5.41
N GLY A 89 11.07 -13.22 -5.54
CA GLY A 89 9.72 -13.25 -4.97
C GLY A 89 9.62 -12.95 -3.46
N THR A 90 10.73 -12.80 -2.76
CA THR A 90 10.70 -12.56 -1.30
C THR A 90 10.26 -11.14 -0.91
N ASN A 91 10.32 -10.22 -1.85
CA ASN A 91 9.99 -8.81 -1.63
C ASN A 91 8.82 -8.29 -2.47
N SER A 92 8.15 -9.14 -3.23
CA SER A 92 6.97 -8.77 -4.02
C SER A 92 5.73 -8.71 -3.13
N LEU A 93 5.03 -7.58 -3.16
CA LEU A 93 3.87 -7.33 -2.32
C LEU A 93 2.60 -7.18 -3.16
N GLY A 94 1.53 -7.78 -2.70
CA GLY A 94 0.18 -7.62 -3.21
C GLY A 94 -0.77 -7.18 -2.10
N THR A 95 -2.02 -6.92 -2.47
CA THR A 95 -3.07 -6.59 -1.51
C THR A 95 -3.48 -7.81 -0.69
N SER A 96 -3.83 -7.59 0.56
CA SER A 96 -4.25 -8.60 1.53
C SER A 96 -5.76 -8.55 1.78
N THR A 97 -6.31 -9.60 2.36
CA THR A 97 -7.66 -9.58 2.94
C THR A 97 -7.70 -8.81 4.26
N GLN A 98 -6.57 -8.49 4.86
CA GLN A 98 -6.51 -7.60 6.01
C GLN A 98 -6.63 -6.15 5.54
N ASP A 99 -7.50 -5.43 6.18
CA ASP A 99 -7.93 -4.08 5.86
C ASP A 99 -6.75 -3.13 5.56
N GLY A 100 -6.65 -2.68 4.32
CA GLY A 100 -5.62 -1.75 3.84
C GLY A 100 -4.18 -2.25 3.84
N ALA A 101 -3.94 -3.53 4.12
CA ALA A 101 -2.59 -4.09 4.22
C ALA A 101 -2.05 -4.61 2.88
N LEU A 102 -0.73 -4.54 2.73
CA LEU A 102 0.02 -5.34 1.76
C LEU A 102 0.61 -6.57 2.43
N THR A 103 0.76 -7.63 1.66
CA THR A 103 1.38 -8.89 2.10
C THR A 103 2.22 -9.49 0.97
N LEU A 104 3.06 -10.48 1.29
CA LEU A 104 3.82 -11.19 0.25
C LEU A 104 2.88 -11.83 -0.77
N THR A 105 3.20 -11.66 -2.05
CA THR A 105 2.58 -12.43 -3.11
C THR A 105 3.35 -13.74 -3.31
N PRO A 106 2.67 -14.85 -3.59
CA PRO A 106 3.34 -16.08 -3.98
C PRO A 106 4.18 -15.86 -5.25
N ASP A 107 5.36 -16.49 -5.31
CA ASP A 107 6.20 -16.50 -6.51
C ASP A 107 5.61 -17.44 -7.58
N THR A 108 4.50 -17.01 -8.15
CA THR A 108 3.79 -17.70 -9.24
C THR A 108 3.53 -16.70 -10.36
N ALA A 109 3.19 -17.18 -11.54
CA ALA A 109 2.82 -16.30 -12.67
C ALA A 109 1.69 -15.34 -12.29
N ASP A 110 0.70 -15.82 -11.54
CA ASP A 110 -0.42 -14.99 -11.06
C ASP A 110 0.04 -14.00 -9.96
N GLY A 111 1.00 -14.40 -9.13
CA GLY A 111 1.58 -13.55 -8.10
C GLY A 111 2.28 -12.32 -8.70
N HIS A 112 2.99 -12.48 -9.80
CA HIS A 112 3.63 -11.35 -10.50
C HIS A 112 2.59 -10.38 -11.06
N ALA A 113 1.48 -10.87 -11.59
CA ALA A 113 0.41 -10.00 -12.09
C ALA A 113 -0.26 -9.18 -10.97
N ASN A 114 -0.25 -9.69 -9.75
CA ASN A 114 -0.86 -9.05 -8.58
C ASN A 114 0.14 -8.23 -7.74
N THR A 115 1.39 -8.12 -8.17
CA THR A 115 2.40 -7.33 -7.45
C THR A 115 2.11 -5.84 -7.63
N VAL A 116 1.85 -5.15 -6.52
CA VAL A 116 1.53 -3.71 -6.49
C VAL A 116 2.68 -2.88 -5.92
N ALA A 117 3.61 -3.50 -5.22
CA ALA A 117 4.79 -2.85 -4.66
C ALA A 117 5.93 -3.84 -4.43
N LEU A 118 7.13 -3.32 -4.25
CA LEU A 118 8.30 -4.09 -3.81
C LEU A 118 8.73 -3.61 -2.43
N ALA A 119 8.93 -4.52 -1.49
CA ALA A 119 9.49 -4.18 -0.19
C ALA A 119 10.97 -3.79 -0.35
N LEU A 120 11.37 -2.70 0.27
CA LEU A 120 12.75 -2.21 0.28
C LEU A 120 13.46 -2.51 1.62
N GLU A 121 12.72 -2.99 2.60
CA GLU A 121 13.25 -3.41 3.89
C GLU A 121 12.51 -4.64 4.40
N SER A 122 13.19 -5.42 5.22
CA SER A 122 12.61 -6.60 5.84
C SER A 122 11.68 -6.22 6.99
N GLY A 123 10.59 -6.95 7.13
CA GLY A 123 9.64 -6.79 8.22
C GLY A 123 9.27 -8.13 8.84
N THR A 124 8.79 -8.10 10.07
CA THR A 124 8.28 -9.28 10.77
C THR A 124 6.80 -9.46 10.49
N SER A 125 6.25 -10.60 10.90
CA SER A 125 4.81 -10.90 10.81
C SER A 125 3.93 -9.94 11.64
N ALA A 126 4.53 -9.15 12.53
CA ALA A 126 3.81 -8.08 13.21
C ALA A 126 3.46 -6.98 12.20
N ALA A 127 2.18 -6.62 12.13
CA ALA A 127 1.70 -5.57 11.26
C ALA A 127 2.39 -4.22 11.57
N GLY A 128 2.82 -3.52 10.53
CA GLY A 128 3.50 -2.24 10.67
C GLY A 128 3.77 -1.56 9.33
N LEU A 129 4.30 -0.34 9.40
CA LEU A 129 4.72 0.39 8.21
C LEU A 129 6.08 -0.12 7.73
N LEU A 130 6.17 -0.49 6.47
CA LEU A 130 7.40 -0.87 5.78
C LEU A 130 7.65 0.03 4.59
N LYS A 131 8.94 0.28 4.33
CA LYS A 131 9.35 1.02 3.14
C LYS A 131 9.19 0.16 1.90
N VAL A 132 8.47 0.69 0.93
CA VAL A 132 8.19 0.00 -0.34
C VAL A 132 8.44 0.93 -1.53
N LEU A 133 8.62 0.34 -2.71
CA LEU A 133 8.59 1.01 -4.00
C LEU A 133 7.31 0.61 -4.73
N THR A 134 6.48 1.57 -5.10
CA THR A 134 5.22 1.31 -5.80
C THR A 134 5.46 0.87 -7.25
N ARG A 135 4.58 0.01 -7.74
CA ARG A 135 4.58 -0.48 -9.12
C ARG A 135 3.25 -0.25 -9.79
#